data_0e0ee4555255a32623eff6244a6e5a92
#
_entry.id   0e0ee4555255a32623eff6244a6e5a92
#
_cell.length_a   1.000
_cell.length_b   1.000
_cell.length_c   1.000
_cell.angle_alpha   90.00
_cell.angle_beta   90.00
_cell.angle_gamma   90.00
#
_symmetry.space_group_name_H-M   'P 1'
#
loop_
_entity.id
_entity.type
_entity.pdbx_description
1 polymer ?
#
loop_
_entity_poly.entity_id
_entity_poly.type
_entity_poly.pdbx_seq_one_letter_code
_entity_poly.pdbx_strand_id
1 'polypeptide(L)'
;MSGLISGGRLAKNPHMPGTAPQIIRPFRWNVARRNELGSLVSGPLPRTYPGFTDGLRRCTALALARSGGGTLVFVGRSLELCFDYLSGLTAGLDTRSAPPLKLLQVSLGSVRDIAREAQAMPAETASLLGYMRSEGLGAADIEANERGVTFIDVVSSGATFGVLTRLLHLSARTDGIDWHAIERRIGFVGVVEAGKNSPNAWRWWQHEPWVATLKKPRISNVSVHGWLWGFLANNDIKTTLSHGPWRWADPRAAEPVHAPANVDALRLAVALYDLGSSREERQRFADALARLPEMREAWLRRLVVALRRSGGEDSRDPNRRSHVDIW
;
A
#
# COMPACT_ATOMS: atom_id res chain seq x y z
N MET A 1 -68.98 -27.49 27.58
CA MET A 1 -67.93 -28.45 27.15
C MET A 1 -66.68 -27.65 26.80
N SER A 2 -65.67 -27.71 27.65
CA SER A 2 -64.44 -26.93 27.62
C SER A 2 -63.42 -27.61 26.72
N GLY A 3 -62.86 -26.89 25.75
CA GLY A 3 -61.74 -27.37 24.94
C GLY A 3 -60.47 -26.56 25.25
N LEU A 4 -59.50 -27.19 25.89
CA LEU A 4 -58.17 -26.68 26.20
C LEU A 4 -57.34 -26.53 24.96
N ILE A 5 -56.80 -25.35 24.69
CA ILE A 5 -55.83 -25.10 23.65
C ILE A 5 -54.43 -25.18 24.29
N SER A 6 -53.69 -26.22 23.88
CA SER A 6 -52.32 -26.51 24.27
C SER A 6 -51.36 -25.48 23.64
N GLY A 7 -50.68 -24.68 24.48
CA GLY A 7 -49.62 -23.75 24.06
C GLY A 7 -48.34 -24.48 23.69
N GLY A 8 -48.05 -24.57 22.38
CA GLY A 8 -46.76 -25.04 21.92
C GLY A 8 -45.64 -24.05 22.25
N ARG A 9 -44.71 -24.44 23.11
CA ARG A 9 -43.44 -23.70 23.34
C ARG A 9 -42.58 -23.79 22.07
N LEU A 10 -42.37 -22.64 21.43
CA LEU A 10 -41.33 -22.49 20.40
C LEU A 10 -39.97 -22.80 21.02
N ALA A 11 -39.33 -23.88 20.58
CA ALA A 11 -37.98 -24.25 20.92
C ALA A 11 -37.04 -23.12 20.48
N LYS A 12 -36.34 -22.50 21.41
CA LYS A 12 -35.22 -21.60 21.12
C LYS A 12 -34.15 -22.42 20.39
N ASN A 13 -33.91 -22.13 19.12
CA ASN A 13 -32.75 -22.66 18.39
C ASN A 13 -31.47 -22.37 19.19
N PRO A 14 -30.61 -23.35 19.43
CA PRO A 14 -29.32 -23.08 20.04
C PRO A 14 -28.50 -22.22 19.09
N HIS A 15 -28.06 -21.08 19.59
CA HIS A 15 -27.15 -20.17 18.89
C HIS A 15 -25.86 -20.96 18.62
N MET A 16 -25.70 -21.47 17.39
CA MET A 16 -24.42 -22.03 16.95
C MET A 16 -23.38 -20.92 17.08
N PRO A 17 -22.25 -21.12 17.77
CA PRO A 17 -21.18 -20.14 17.80
C PRO A 17 -20.75 -19.89 16.34
N GLY A 18 -21.05 -18.70 15.83
CA GLY A 18 -20.64 -18.30 14.51
C GLY A 18 -19.13 -18.42 14.40
N THR A 19 -18.66 -19.27 13.49
CA THR A 19 -17.25 -19.34 13.14
C THR A 19 -16.79 -17.92 12.81
N ALA A 20 -15.77 -17.43 13.49
CA ALA A 20 -15.20 -16.12 13.23
C ALA A 20 -14.93 -16.01 11.72
N PRO A 21 -15.23 -14.87 11.07
CA PRO A 21 -15.04 -14.74 9.63
C PRO A 21 -13.59 -15.03 9.29
N GLN A 22 -13.37 -15.91 8.32
CA GLN A 22 -12.04 -16.26 7.86
C GLN A 22 -11.41 -15.02 7.22
N ILE A 23 -10.30 -14.55 7.78
CA ILE A 23 -9.54 -13.43 7.24
C ILE A 23 -8.77 -13.92 6.02
N ILE A 24 -9.10 -13.41 4.84
CA ILE A 24 -8.40 -13.69 3.60
C ILE A 24 -7.35 -12.62 3.38
N ARG A 25 -6.08 -13.03 3.27
CA ARG A 25 -4.97 -12.17 2.86
C ARG A 25 -4.69 -12.42 1.38
N PRO A 26 -4.77 -11.40 0.51
CA PRO A 26 -4.40 -11.56 -0.89
C PRO A 26 -2.96 -12.04 -1.02
N PHE A 27 -2.76 -13.05 -1.86
CA PHE A 27 -1.43 -13.62 -2.04
C PHE A 27 -0.51 -12.63 -2.76
N ARG A 28 0.70 -12.51 -2.23
CA ARG A 28 1.80 -11.82 -2.87
C ARG A 28 3.11 -12.51 -2.54
N TRP A 29 3.95 -12.73 -3.55
CA TRP A 29 5.30 -13.22 -3.35
C TRP A 29 6.13 -12.25 -2.50
N ASN A 30 6.85 -12.77 -1.52
CA ASN A 30 7.79 -11.97 -0.76
C ASN A 30 9.12 -11.86 -1.52
N VAL A 31 9.35 -10.70 -2.14
CA VAL A 31 10.54 -10.46 -2.98
C VAL A 31 11.87 -10.53 -2.19
N ALA A 32 11.85 -10.42 -0.88
CA ALA A 32 13.04 -10.58 -0.04
C ALA A 32 13.41 -12.05 0.22
N ARG A 33 12.45 -12.99 0.07
CA ARG A 33 12.66 -14.42 0.33
C ARG A 33 12.96 -15.17 -0.96
N ARG A 34 14.21 -15.06 -1.45
CA ARG A 34 14.65 -15.63 -2.72
C ARG A 34 14.43 -17.15 -2.84
N ASN A 35 14.61 -17.87 -1.75
CA ASN A 35 14.41 -19.33 -1.69
C ASN A 35 12.96 -19.74 -1.96
N GLU A 36 11.98 -18.87 -1.74
CA GLU A 36 10.56 -19.14 -2.01
C GLU A 36 10.19 -18.89 -3.48
N LEU A 37 11.02 -18.14 -4.24
CA LEU A 37 10.71 -17.71 -5.60
C LEU A 37 11.17 -18.74 -6.68
N GLY A 38 12.23 -19.52 -6.38
CA GLY A 38 12.72 -20.55 -7.27
C GLY A 38 12.99 -20.05 -8.70
N SER A 39 12.54 -20.84 -9.68
CA SER A 39 12.71 -20.51 -11.10
C SER A 39 11.83 -19.38 -11.62
N LEU A 40 10.86 -18.90 -10.86
CA LEU A 40 9.98 -17.79 -11.28
C LEU A 40 10.77 -16.51 -11.60
N VAL A 41 11.89 -16.31 -10.90
CA VAL A 41 12.73 -15.13 -11.09
C VAL A 41 13.92 -15.37 -12.03
N SER A 42 14.04 -16.59 -12.57
CA SER A 42 15.03 -16.93 -13.59
C SER A 42 14.49 -16.52 -14.96
N GLY A 43 15.11 -15.55 -15.60
CA GLY A 43 14.70 -15.09 -16.94
C GLY A 43 14.97 -13.62 -17.16
N PRO A 44 14.72 -13.12 -18.39
CA PRO A 44 14.96 -11.72 -18.71
C PRO A 44 14.00 -10.81 -17.93
N LEU A 45 14.48 -9.60 -17.63
CA LEU A 45 13.65 -8.57 -17.06
C LEU A 45 12.69 -8.01 -18.14
N PRO A 46 11.47 -7.61 -17.76
CA PRO A 46 10.59 -6.91 -18.67
C PRO A 46 11.21 -5.58 -19.09
N ARG A 47 10.91 -5.16 -20.31
CA ARG A 47 11.42 -3.89 -20.82
C ARG A 47 10.86 -2.72 -20.01
N THR A 48 11.74 -1.83 -19.60
CA THR A 48 11.42 -0.52 -19.09
C THR A 48 11.82 0.55 -20.12
N TYR A 49 11.58 1.79 -19.81
CA TYR A 49 11.96 2.89 -20.71
C TYR A 49 13.21 3.62 -20.15
N PRO A 50 13.94 4.36 -21.00
CA PRO A 50 15.09 5.14 -20.56
C PRO A 50 14.72 6.11 -19.42
N GLY A 51 15.48 6.11 -18.32
CA GLY A 51 15.23 6.96 -17.16
C GLY A 51 14.18 6.42 -16.18
N PHE A 52 13.68 5.18 -16.36
CA PHE A 52 12.71 4.55 -15.47
C PHE A 52 13.18 4.57 -14.00
N THR A 53 14.40 4.11 -13.74
CA THR A 53 14.95 4.02 -12.38
C THR A 53 15.09 5.40 -11.74
N ASP A 54 15.51 6.41 -12.48
CA ASP A 54 15.63 7.79 -11.99
C ASP A 54 14.25 8.39 -11.68
N GLY A 55 13.28 8.14 -12.57
CA GLY A 55 11.89 8.53 -12.34
C GLY A 55 11.30 7.86 -11.10
N LEU A 56 11.51 6.55 -10.94
CA LEU A 56 11.07 5.77 -9.79
C LEU A 56 11.72 6.27 -8.49
N ARG A 57 13.05 6.48 -8.49
CA ARG A 57 13.80 7.03 -7.36
C ARG A 57 13.23 8.37 -6.93
N ARG A 58 13.04 9.29 -7.88
CA ARG A 58 12.49 10.62 -7.60
C ARG A 58 11.07 10.55 -7.06
N CYS A 59 10.20 9.75 -7.67
CA CYS A 59 8.83 9.53 -7.22
C CYS A 59 8.81 9.03 -5.79
N THR A 60 9.57 7.97 -5.51
CA THR A 60 9.60 7.30 -4.20
C THR A 60 10.22 8.19 -3.13
N ALA A 61 11.27 8.96 -3.45
CA ALA A 61 11.89 9.92 -2.52
C ALA A 61 10.91 11.03 -2.12
N LEU A 62 10.20 11.61 -3.09
CA LEU A 62 9.17 12.64 -2.82
C LEU A 62 8.00 12.09 -2.02
N ALA A 63 7.52 10.89 -2.36
CA ALA A 63 6.41 10.25 -1.65
C ALA A 63 6.78 9.98 -0.19
N LEU A 64 7.95 9.41 0.03
CA LEU A 64 8.49 9.15 1.36
C LEU A 64 8.67 10.44 2.16
N ALA A 65 9.30 11.47 1.60
CA ALA A 65 9.51 12.74 2.28
C ALA A 65 8.19 13.40 2.72
N ARG A 66 7.14 13.29 1.90
CA ARG A 66 5.81 13.86 2.16
C ARG A 66 4.92 13.00 3.07
N SER A 67 5.37 11.81 3.46
CA SER A 67 4.63 10.94 4.38
C SER A 67 4.59 11.43 5.83
N GLY A 68 5.47 12.36 6.20
CA GLY A 68 5.55 12.87 7.57
C GLY A 68 6.23 11.93 8.56
N GLY A 69 6.84 10.82 8.10
CA GLY A 69 7.62 9.90 8.94
C GLY A 69 6.81 8.89 9.75
N GLY A 70 5.50 8.85 9.57
CA GLY A 70 4.63 7.79 10.07
C GLY A 70 4.66 6.54 9.19
N THR A 71 3.76 5.59 9.45
CA THR A 71 3.62 4.41 8.60
C THR A 71 3.20 4.80 7.19
N LEU A 72 3.98 4.40 6.18
CA LEU A 72 3.65 4.63 4.77
C LEU A 72 2.97 3.38 4.19
N VAL A 73 1.74 3.55 3.72
CA VAL A 73 0.90 2.46 3.21
C VAL A 73 0.67 2.65 1.72
N PHE A 74 1.22 1.77 0.92
CA PHE A 74 0.96 1.70 -0.51
C PHE A 74 -0.38 1.00 -0.73
N VAL A 75 -1.32 1.69 -1.37
CA VAL A 75 -2.70 1.20 -1.54
C VAL A 75 -2.86 0.54 -2.90
N GLY A 76 -3.45 -0.64 -2.90
CA GLY A 76 -3.72 -1.37 -4.13
C GLY A 76 -2.46 -1.92 -4.78
N ARG A 77 -2.47 -1.93 -6.11
CA ARG A 77 -1.41 -2.56 -6.92
C ARG A 77 -0.55 -1.56 -7.70
N SER A 78 -1.00 -0.32 -7.79
CA SER A 78 -0.37 0.66 -8.70
C SER A 78 1.08 0.99 -8.33
N LEU A 79 1.38 0.99 -7.04
CA LEU A 79 2.71 1.32 -6.52
C LEU A 79 3.47 0.14 -5.90
N GLU A 80 3.13 -1.10 -6.27
CA GLU A 80 3.83 -2.31 -5.78
C GLU A 80 5.35 -2.22 -6.02
N LEU A 81 5.76 -1.76 -7.22
CA LEU A 81 7.18 -1.61 -7.57
C LEU A 81 7.89 -0.53 -6.74
N CYS A 82 7.19 0.57 -6.41
CA CYS A 82 7.73 1.59 -5.49
C CYS A 82 7.90 1.03 -4.07
N PHE A 83 6.94 0.22 -3.63
CA PHE A 83 7.01 -0.47 -2.34
C PHE A 83 8.21 -1.43 -2.28
N ASP A 84 8.42 -2.26 -3.33
CA ASP A 84 9.52 -3.21 -3.37
C ASP A 84 10.89 -2.51 -3.41
N TYR A 85 11.02 -1.48 -4.24
CA TYR A 85 12.22 -0.66 -4.30
C TYR A 85 12.54 -0.01 -2.95
N LEU A 86 11.54 0.61 -2.30
CA LEU A 86 11.72 1.25 -1.00
C LEU A 86 11.99 0.23 0.11
N SER A 87 11.38 -0.95 0.03
CA SER A 87 11.66 -2.06 0.96
C SER A 87 13.11 -2.53 0.87
N GLY A 88 13.69 -2.57 -0.34
CA GLY A 88 15.12 -2.83 -0.55
C GLY A 88 16.00 -1.74 0.06
N LEU A 89 15.66 -0.45 -0.18
CA LEU A 89 16.40 0.69 0.39
C LEU A 89 16.45 0.66 1.92
N THR A 90 15.35 0.28 2.56
CA THR A 90 15.22 0.28 4.02
C THR A 90 15.53 -1.06 4.67
N ALA A 91 15.85 -2.09 3.87
CA ALA A 91 16.21 -3.41 4.39
C ALA A 91 17.40 -3.33 5.38
N GLY A 92 17.20 -3.91 6.56
CA GLY A 92 18.22 -3.90 7.63
C GLY A 92 18.31 -2.59 8.42
N LEU A 93 17.55 -1.54 8.08
CA LEU A 93 17.44 -0.35 8.92
C LEU A 93 16.50 -0.59 10.09
N ASP A 94 16.82 0.02 11.23
CA ASP A 94 15.94 -0.03 12.38
C ASP A 94 14.67 0.85 12.21
N THR A 95 13.63 0.55 12.97
CA THR A 95 12.33 1.26 12.92
C THR A 95 12.39 2.71 13.45
N ARG A 96 13.49 3.12 14.09
CA ARG A 96 13.70 4.50 14.52
C ARG A 96 14.30 5.33 13.39
N SER A 97 15.04 4.68 12.51
CA SER A 97 15.72 5.30 11.38
C SER A 97 14.87 5.38 10.12
N ALA A 98 14.01 4.38 9.88
CA ALA A 98 13.13 4.33 8.73
C ALA A 98 11.66 4.21 9.15
N PRO A 99 10.71 4.86 8.43
CA PRO A 99 9.29 4.67 8.67
C PRO A 99 8.89 3.24 8.31
N PRO A 100 7.91 2.66 9.04
CA PRO A 100 7.31 1.38 8.66
C PRO A 100 6.65 1.47 7.29
N LEU A 101 6.89 0.46 6.45
CA LEU A 101 6.29 0.33 5.12
C LEU A 101 5.26 -0.78 5.14
N LYS A 102 4.11 -0.53 4.53
CA LYS A 102 3.05 -1.52 4.36
C LYS A 102 2.51 -1.48 2.93
N LEU A 103 2.07 -2.62 2.44
CA LEU A 103 1.34 -2.74 1.20
C LEU A 103 -0.06 -3.27 1.50
N LEU A 104 -1.07 -2.43 1.34
CA LEU A 104 -2.47 -2.82 1.45
C LEU A 104 -2.95 -3.31 0.08
N GLN A 105 -2.92 -4.63 -0.13
CA GLN A 105 -3.33 -5.25 -1.38
C GLN A 105 -4.85 -5.34 -1.47
N VAL A 106 -5.45 -4.37 -2.14
CA VAL A 106 -6.89 -4.25 -2.31
C VAL A 106 -7.20 -3.64 -3.67
N SER A 107 -8.26 -4.10 -4.31
CA SER A 107 -8.75 -3.51 -5.57
C SER A 107 -10.03 -2.72 -5.27
N LEU A 108 -9.89 -1.41 -5.13
CA LEU A 108 -10.99 -0.50 -4.82
C LEU A 108 -11.51 0.27 -6.05
N GLY A 109 -10.82 0.19 -7.18
CA GLY A 109 -11.19 0.96 -8.38
C GLY A 109 -12.56 0.63 -8.97
N SER A 110 -13.11 -0.55 -8.71
CA SER A 110 -14.46 -0.96 -9.12
C SER A 110 -15.55 -0.57 -8.12
N VAL A 111 -15.18 -0.12 -6.92
CA VAL A 111 -16.11 0.22 -5.85
C VAL A 111 -16.55 1.67 -6.02
N ARG A 112 -17.82 1.89 -6.31
CA ARG A 112 -18.41 3.24 -6.42
C ARG A 112 -19.05 3.70 -5.13
N ASP A 113 -19.72 2.78 -4.45
CA ASP A 113 -20.45 3.03 -3.20
C ASP A 113 -20.16 1.92 -2.19
N ILE A 114 -19.21 2.16 -1.28
CA ILE A 114 -18.86 1.18 -0.27
C ILE A 114 -19.97 0.91 0.74
N ALA A 115 -20.88 1.84 0.97
CA ALA A 115 -22.00 1.61 1.88
C ALA A 115 -22.98 0.59 1.27
N ARG A 116 -23.22 0.70 -0.02
CA ARG A 116 -24.04 -0.27 -0.78
C ARG A 116 -23.36 -1.64 -0.84
N GLU A 117 -22.06 -1.67 -1.13
CA GLU A 117 -21.30 -2.93 -1.17
C GLU A 117 -21.28 -3.62 0.19
N ALA A 118 -21.11 -2.86 1.28
CA ALA A 118 -21.13 -3.42 2.64
C ALA A 118 -22.49 -4.01 3.03
N GLN A 119 -23.58 -3.44 2.51
CA GLN A 119 -24.92 -4.00 2.70
C GLN A 119 -25.17 -5.24 1.83
N ALA A 120 -24.71 -5.21 0.58
CA ALA A 120 -24.90 -6.30 -0.37
C ALA A 120 -23.99 -7.51 -0.10
N MET A 121 -22.78 -7.26 0.44
CA MET A 121 -21.72 -8.25 0.65
C MET A 121 -21.11 -8.10 2.07
N PRO A 122 -21.91 -8.38 3.13
CA PRO A 122 -21.46 -8.15 4.50
C PRO A 122 -20.32 -9.07 4.94
N ALA A 123 -20.27 -10.32 4.46
CA ALA A 123 -19.22 -11.26 4.79
C ALA A 123 -17.87 -10.87 4.14
N GLU A 124 -17.91 -10.47 2.87
CA GLU A 124 -16.75 -9.98 2.12
C GLU A 124 -16.21 -8.69 2.73
N THR A 125 -17.11 -7.77 3.10
CA THR A 125 -16.71 -6.53 3.77
C THR A 125 -16.09 -6.81 5.14
N ALA A 126 -16.65 -7.73 5.93
CA ALA A 126 -16.07 -8.14 7.22
C ALA A 126 -14.67 -8.77 7.03
N SER A 127 -14.49 -9.60 6.00
CA SER A 127 -13.19 -10.18 5.64
C SER A 127 -12.18 -9.08 5.28
N LEU A 128 -12.56 -8.08 4.46
CA LEU A 128 -11.68 -6.96 4.11
C LEU A 128 -11.29 -6.14 5.36
N LEU A 129 -12.23 -5.80 6.23
CA LEU A 129 -11.92 -5.10 7.46
C LEU A 129 -11.04 -5.94 8.39
N GLY A 130 -11.25 -7.26 8.44
CA GLY A 130 -10.39 -8.21 9.13
C GLY A 130 -8.97 -8.22 8.58
N TYR A 131 -8.83 -8.23 7.25
CA TYR A 131 -7.54 -8.11 6.59
C TYR A 131 -6.85 -6.78 6.93
N MET A 132 -7.55 -5.64 6.86
CA MET A 132 -6.99 -4.34 7.25
C MET A 132 -6.50 -4.35 8.70
N ARG A 133 -7.27 -4.91 9.64
CA ARG A 133 -6.82 -5.07 11.04
C ARG A 133 -5.59 -5.97 11.16
N SER A 134 -5.53 -7.09 10.43
CA SER A 134 -4.37 -7.99 10.47
C SER A 134 -3.10 -7.34 9.92
N GLU A 135 -3.24 -6.28 9.09
CA GLU A 135 -2.14 -5.44 8.64
C GLU A 135 -1.87 -4.25 9.60
N GLY A 136 -2.56 -4.17 10.74
CA GLY A 136 -2.44 -3.05 11.68
C GLY A 136 -2.94 -1.73 11.07
N LEU A 137 -4.00 -1.81 10.28
CA LEU A 137 -4.69 -0.70 9.63
C LEU A 137 -6.17 -0.62 10.02
N GLY A 138 -6.57 -1.30 11.09
CA GLY A 138 -7.86 -1.11 11.72
C GLY A 138 -7.94 0.25 12.43
N ALA A 139 -9.15 0.66 12.81
CA ALA A 139 -9.35 1.95 13.45
C ALA A 139 -8.56 2.09 14.75
N ALA A 140 -8.56 1.07 15.60
CA ALA A 140 -7.80 1.07 16.86
C ALA A 140 -6.28 1.15 16.63
N ASP A 141 -5.77 0.45 15.61
CA ASP A 141 -4.34 0.49 15.26
C ASP A 141 -3.91 1.90 14.81
N ILE A 142 -4.76 2.56 14.01
CA ILE A 142 -4.49 3.92 13.52
C ILE A 142 -4.58 4.93 14.66
N GLU A 143 -5.57 4.80 15.55
CA GLU A 143 -5.69 5.66 16.74
C GLU A 143 -4.44 5.56 17.62
N ALA A 144 -3.96 4.36 17.88
CA ALA A 144 -2.77 4.10 18.69
C ALA A 144 -1.45 4.55 18.03
N ASN A 145 -1.45 4.75 16.71
CA ASN A 145 -0.24 5.14 15.98
C ASN A 145 0.05 6.63 16.12
N GLU A 146 0.89 7.00 17.08
CA GLU A 146 1.24 8.41 17.34
C GLU A 146 1.89 9.12 16.16
N ARG A 147 2.64 8.41 15.31
CA ARG A 147 3.27 8.98 14.11
C ARG A 147 2.29 9.14 12.95
N GLY A 148 1.12 8.52 13.06
CA GLY A 148 0.09 8.49 12.03
C GLY A 148 0.41 7.55 10.86
N VAL A 149 -0.53 7.49 9.94
CA VAL A 149 -0.52 6.62 8.76
C VAL A 149 -0.71 7.47 7.52
N THR A 150 0.13 7.29 6.52
CA THR A 150 0.00 7.98 5.23
C THR A 150 -0.23 6.96 4.13
N PHE A 151 -1.38 7.08 3.47
CA PHE A 151 -1.75 6.26 2.33
C PHE A 151 -1.23 6.88 1.04
N ILE A 152 -0.63 6.06 0.18
CA ILE A 152 -0.11 6.50 -1.11
C ILE A 152 -0.67 5.64 -2.23
N ASP A 153 -1.10 6.28 -3.33
CA ASP A 153 -1.56 5.61 -4.55
C ASP A 153 -1.33 6.49 -5.79
N VAL A 154 -1.39 5.88 -6.97
CA VAL A 154 -1.50 6.60 -8.24
C VAL A 154 -2.90 7.18 -8.33
N VAL A 155 -2.99 8.47 -8.61
CA VAL A 155 -4.26 9.18 -8.59
C VAL A 155 -4.60 9.78 -9.96
N SER A 156 -5.79 9.42 -10.43
CA SER A 156 -6.49 10.11 -11.51
C SER A 156 -7.56 11.06 -10.93
N SER A 157 -8.56 10.52 -10.25
CA SER A 157 -9.62 11.31 -9.59
C SER A 157 -9.47 11.40 -8.07
N GLY A 158 -8.92 10.39 -7.41
CA GLY A 158 -8.88 10.27 -5.95
C GLY A 158 -9.96 9.34 -5.37
N ALA A 159 -10.76 8.70 -6.22
CA ALA A 159 -11.86 7.82 -5.81
C ALA A 159 -11.40 6.66 -4.91
N THR A 160 -10.21 6.07 -5.17
CA THR A 160 -9.64 5.02 -4.32
C THR A 160 -9.48 5.49 -2.86
N PHE A 161 -8.96 6.69 -2.65
CA PHE A 161 -8.84 7.25 -1.31
C PHE A 161 -10.20 7.56 -0.68
N GLY A 162 -11.19 7.95 -1.49
CA GLY A 162 -12.56 8.14 -1.01
C GLY A 162 -13.18 6.84 -0.50
N VAL A 163 -13.05 5.74 -1.23
CA VAL A 163 -13.50 4.42 -0.80
C VAL A 163 -12.76 3.98 0.47
N LEU A 164 -11.42 4.13 0.50
CA LEU A 164 -10.61 3.80 1.67
C LEU A 164 -11.04 4.60 2.91
N THR A 165 -11.27 5.90 2.77
CA THR A 165 -11.75 6.76 3.89
C THR A 165 -13.07 6.25 4.44
N ARG A 166 -14.01 5.86 3.58
CA ARG A 166 -15.31 5.29 4.02
C ARG A 166 -15.15 3.92 4.68
N LEU A 167 -14.20 3.07 4.22
CA LEU A 167 -13.86 1.81 4.89
C LEU A 167 -13.29 2.06 6.30
N LEU A 168 -12.43 3.06 6.45
CA LEU A 168 -11.92 3.46 7.77
C LEU A 168 -13.03 4.00 8.68
N HIS A 169 -13.98 4.76 8.13
CA HIS A 169 -15.19 5.17 8.86
C HIS A 169 -16.00 3.96 9.32
N LEU A 170 -16.18 2.98 8.45
CA LEU A 170 -16.90 1.74 8.80
C LEU A 170 -16.16 0.97 9.89
N SER A 171 -14.83 0.84 9.79
CA SER A 171 -13.99 0.23 10.83
C SER A 171 -14.15 0.96 12.16
N ALA A 172 -14.05 2.29 12.17
CA ALA A 172 -14.20 3.11 13.38
C ALA A 172 -15.56 2.89 14.06
N ARG A 173 -16.65 2.88 13.29
CA ARG A 173 -18.00 2.60 13.80
C ARG A 173 -18.13 1.19 14.36
N THR A 174 -17.55 0.20 13.68
CA THR A 174 -17.58 -1.20 14.13
C THR A 174 -16.80 -1.39 15.42
N ASP A 175 -15.67 -0.70 15.57
CA ASP A 175 -14.77 -0.82 16.70
C ASP A 175 -15.12 0.17 17.84
N GLY A 176 -16.13 1.04 17.66
CA GLY A 176 -16.55 2.05 18.66
C GLY A 176 -15.52 3.18 18.85
N ILE A 177 -14.67 3.43 17.85
CA ILE A 177 -13.62 4.46 17.88
C ILE A 177 -14.16 5.79 17.33
N ASP A 178 -13.80 6.90 17.98
CA ASP A 178 -14.12 8.22 17.49
C ASP A 178 -13.41 8.52 16.17
N TRP A 179 -14.20 8.84 15.14
CA TRP A 179 -13.67 9.19 13.84
C TRP A 179 -12.64 10.33 13.88
N HIS A 180 -12.85 11.31 14.76
CA HIS A 180 -11.91 12.44 14.87
C HIS A 180 -10.52 12.04 15.39
N ALA A 181 -10.41 10.94 16.11
CA ALA A 181 -9.12 10.40 16.51
C ALA A 181 -8.37 9.80 15.29
N ILE A 182 -9.10 9.09 14.42
CA ILE A 182 -8.57 8.52 13.18
C ILE A 182 -8.19 9.60 12.18
N GLU A 183 -9.09 10.57 11.94
CA GLU A 183 -8.91 11.64 10.97
C GLU A 183 -7.60 12.41 11.17
N ARG A 184 -7.23 12.68 12.41
CA ARG A 184 -5.98 13.38 12.75
C ARG A 184 -4.72 12.55 12.49
N ARG A 185 -4.85 11.25 12.38
CA ARG A 185 -3.75 10.29 12.23
C ARG A 185 -3.51 9.88 10.77
N ILE A 186 -4.46 10.13 9.87
CA ILE A 186 -4.34 9.74 8.47
C ILE A 186 -3.86 10.90 7.59
N GLY A 187 -3.17 10.53 6.51
CA GLY A 187 -2.77 11.43 5.44
C GLY A 187 -2.77 10.72 4.10
N PHE A 188 -2.71 11.49 3.01
CA PHE A 188 -2.77 10.97 1.65
C PHE A 188 -1.68 11.60 0.79
N VAL A 189 -0.99 10.77 0.01
CA VAL A 189 -0.02 11.19 -1.00
C VAL A 189 -0.48 10.64 -2.35
N GLY A 190 -0.90 11.53 -3.25
CA GLY A 190 -1.29 11.17 -4.59
C GLY A 190 -0.11 11.26 -5.56
N VAL A 191 0.21 10.15 -6.26
CA VAL A 191 1.12 10.21 -7.42
C VAL A 191 0.30 10.56 -8.64
N VAL A 192 0.51 11.77 -9.17
CA VAL A 192 -0.26 12.34 -10.26
C VAL A 192 0.59 12.58 -11.51
N GLU A 193 -0.04 12.55 -12.67
CA GLU A 193 0.61 12.97 -13.90
C GLU A 193 0.95 14.47 -13.82
N ALA A 194 2.16 14.85 -14.28
CA ALA A 194 2.58 16.23 -14.36
C ALA A 194 1.76 16.94 -15.45
N GLY A 195 0.91 17.86 -15.01
CA GLY A 195 0.09 18.68 -15.90
C GLY A 195 0.86 19.88 -16.45
N LYS A 196 0.37 20.45 -17.56
CA LYS A 196 0.89 21.69 -18.17
C LYS A 196 0.42 22.95 -17.43
N ASN A 197 -0.51 22.83 -16.48
CA ASN A 197 -1.10 23.94 -15.75
C ASN A 197 -0.28 24.29 -14.50
N SER A 198 -0.23 25.56 -14.15
CA SER A 198 0.33 26.03 -12.88
C SER A 198 -0.58 25.60 -11.72
N PRO A 199 -0.03 25.01 -10.65
CA PRO A 199 1.38 24.77 -10.30
C PRO A 199 1.96 23.44 -10.82
N ASN A 200 1.63 23.01 -12.00
CA ASN A 200 2.10 21.77 -12.64
C ASN A 200 1.75 20.50 -11.84
N ALA A 201 0.59 20.50 -11.17
CA ALA A 201 0.09 19.39 -10.39
C ALA A 201 -1.43 19.35 -10.42
N TRP A 202 -1.98 18.17 -10.69
CA TRP A 202 -3.42 17.95 -10.59
C TRP A 202 -3.85 17.92 -9.12
N ARG A 203 -4.70 18.87 -8.76
CA ARG A 203 -5.25 19.00 -7.40
C ARG A 203 -6.57 18.22 -7.27
N TRP A 204 -6.51 16.90 -7.43
CA TRP A 204 -7.66 16.00 -7.41
C TRP A 204 -8.56 16.19 -6.20
N TRP A 205 -8.01 16.50 -5.03
CA TRP A 205 -8.77 16.68 -3.79
C TRP A 205 -9.75 17.84 -3.82
N GLN A 206 -9.59 18.80 -4.73
CA GLN A 206 -10.54 19.93 -4.90
C GLN A 206 -11.83 19.47 -5.59
N HIS A 207 -11.82 18.29 -6.23
CA HIS A 207 -12.94 17.72 -6.97
C HIS A 207 -13.58 16.53 -6.26
N GLU A 208 -13.06 16.14 -5.10
CA GLU A 208 -13.52 14.97 -4.36
C GLU A 208 -14.35 15.38 -3.13
N PRO A 209 -15.67 15.15 -3.14
CA PRO A 209 -16.57 15.58 -2.05
C PRO A 209 -16.19 15.01 -0.67
N TRP A 210 -15.62 13.80 -0.62
CA TRP A 210 -15.22 13.18 0.64
C TRP A 210 -14.11 13.97 1.38
N VAL A 211 -13.30 14.73 0.65
CA VAL A 211 -12.23 15.56 1.26
C VAL A 211 -12.84 16.68 2.10
N ALA A 212 -13.97 17.24 1.68
CA ALA A 212 -14.68 18.27 2.43
C ALA A 212 -15.24 17.76 3.78
N THR A 213 -15.35 16.42 3.94
CA THR A 213 -15.77 15.81 5.22
C THR A 213 -14.65 15.74 6.25
N LEU A 214 -13.41 15.96 5.86
CA LEU A 214 -12.25 15.96 6.73
C LEU A 214 -11.99 17.36 7.28
N LYS A 215 -11.78 17.48 8.59
CA LYS A 215 -11.55 18.81 9.23
C LYS A 215 -10.21 19.44 8.85
N LYS A 216 -9.13 18.64 8.78
CA LYS A 216 -7.77 19.09 8.45
C LYS A 216 -7.06 18.02 7.61
N PRO A 217 -7.46 17.84 6.35
CA PRO A 217 -6.89 16.78 5.52
C PRO A 217 -5.39 17.01 5.27
N ARG A 218 -4.57 16.02 5.59
CA ARG A 218 -3.15 16.02 5.22
C ARG A 218 -3.01 15.37 3.85
N ILE A 219 -3.06 16.20 2.81
CA ILE A 219 -3.00 15.75 1.42
C ILE A 219 -1.80 16.40 0.74
N SER A 220 -1.04 15.60 0.01
CA SER A 220 0.04 16.07 -0.84
C SER A 220 0.09 15.28 -2.15
N ASN A 221 0.74 15.85 -3.17
CA ASN A 221 0.95 15.21 -4.45
C ASN A 221 2.42 14.96 -4.73
N VAL A 222 2.68 13.97 -5.56
CA VAL A 222 3.95 13.75 -6.26
C VAL A 222 3.66 13.78 -7.75
N SER A 223 4.09 14.84 -8.43
CA SER A 223 3.94 14.93 -9.89
C SER A 223 5.07 14.18 -10.59
N VAL A 224 4.70 13.27 -11.48
CA VAL A 224 5.64 12.46 -12.27
C VAL A 224 5.34 12.61 -13.76
N HIS A 225 6.32 12.32 -14.59
CA HIS A 225 6.12 12.33 -16.05
C HIS A 225 5.04 11.33 -16.46
N GLY A 226 4.25 11.68 -17.49
CA GLY A 226 3.07 10.90 -17.91
C GLY A 226 3.36 9.43 -18.20
N TRP A 227 4.50 9.12 -18.83
CA TRP A 227 4.84 7.72 -19.08
C TRP A 227 5.24 6.94 -17.82
N LEU A 228 5.84 7.55 -16.78
CA LEU A 228 6.00 6.88 -15.48
C LEU A 228 4.65 6.68 -14.81
N TRP A 229 3.80 7.70 -14.83
CA TRP A 229 2.45 7.59 -14.29
C TRP A 229 1.67 6.46 -14.98
N GLY A 230 1.67 6.45 -16.31
CA GLY A 230 1.02 5.40 -17.11
C GLY A 230 1.58 4.01 -16.83
N PHE A 231 2.90 3.86 -16.72
CA PHE A 231 3.55 2.60 -16.38
C PHE A 231 3.11 2.10 -14.98
N LEU A 232 3.11 2.97 -13.97
CA LEU A 232 2.68 2.63 -12.62
C LEU A 232 1.18 2.34 -12.54
N ALA A 233 0.36 3.01 -13.34
CA ALA A 233 -1.08 2.79 -13.41
C ALA A 233 -1.47 1.54 -14.21
N ASN A 234 -0.62 1.08 -15.15
CA ASN A 234 -0.91 -0.04 -16.06
C ASN A 234 -1.19 -1.33 -15.28
N ASN A 235 -2.21 -2.06 -15.73
CA ASN A 235 -2.60 -3.33 -15.14
C ASN A 235 -1.71 -4.51 -15.55
N ASP A 236 -0.94 -4.39 -16.63
CA ASP A 236 -0.13 -5.49 -17.17
C ASP A 236 1.17 -5.72 -16.38
N ILE A 237 1.58 -4.77 -15.54
CA ILE A 237 2.81 -4.86 -14.76
C ILE A 237 2.45 -4.86 -13.27
N LYS A 238 1.83 -5.94 -12.82
CA LYS A 238 1.43 -6.14 -11.42
C LYS A 238 1.81 -7.53 -10.96
N THR A 239 2.32 -7.63 -9.74
CA THR A 239 2.67 -8.93 -9.13
C THR A 239 1.44 -9.72 -8.70
N THR A 240 0.29 -9.08 -8.61
CA THR A 240 -0.97 -9.66 -8.13
C THR A 240 -2.14 -9.39 -9.08
N LEU A 241 -3.19 -10.21 -8.98
CA LEU A 241 -4.42 -9.99 -9.74
C LEU A 241 -5.28 -8.88 -9.15
N SER A 242 -6.05 -8.21 -10.01
CA SER A 242 -7.16 -7.37 -9.59
C SER A 242 -8.35 -8.23 -9.21
N HIS A 243 -9.08 -7.80 -8.20
CA HIS A 243 -10.31 -8.47 -7.77
C HIS A 243 -11.33 -7.45 -7.25
N GLY A 244 -12.59 -7.69 -7.54
CA GLY A 244 -13.69 -6.87 -7.04
C GLY A 244 -14.12 -7.27 -5.62
N PRO A 245 -15.12 -6.58 -5.06
CA PRO A 245 -15.63 -6.82 -3.70
C PRO A 245 -16.03 -8.27 -3.44
N TRP A 246 -16.62 -8.95 -4.44
CA TRP A 246 -17.03 -10.37 -4.34
C TRP A 246 -15.88 -11.34 -4.02
N ARG A 247 -14.62 -10.92 -4.17
CA ARG A 247 -13.44 -11.74 -3.85
C ARG A 247 -12.78 -11.40 -2.53
N TRP A 248 -13.29 -10.46 -1.77
CA TRP A 248 -12.67 -10.09 -0.48
C TRP A 248 -12.71 -11.23 0.56
N ALA A 249 -13.61 -12.20 0.40
CA ALA A 249 -13.68 -13.41 1.21
C ALA A 249 -13.37 -14.68 0.41
N ASP A 250 -12.95 -14.58 -0.86
CA ASP A 250 -12.66 -15.72 -1.73
C ASP A 250 -11.27 -16.30 -1.39
N PRO A 251 -11.18 -17.56 -0.91
CA PRO A 251 -9.91 -18.20 -0.60
C PRO A 251 -8.91 -18.21 -1.77
N ARG A 252 -9.40 -18.21 -3.02
CA ARG A 252 -8.55 -18.16 -4.21
C ARG A 252 -7.78 -16.85 -4.34
N ALA A 253 -8.15 -15.79 -3.62
CA ALA A 253 -7.35 -14.58 -3.56
C ALA A 253 -6.00 -14.80 -2.83
N ALA A 254 -5.90 -15.84 -2.00
CA ALA A 254 -4.69 -16.20 -1.26
C ALA A 254 -3.79 -17.19 -2.00
N GLU A 255 -4.10 -17.53 -3.26
CA GLU A 255 -3.32 -18.46 -4.08
C GLU A 255 -2.24 -17.72 -4.90
N PRO A 256 -1.08 -18.39 -5.17
CA PRO A 256 -0.04 -17.84 -6.03
C PRO A 256 -0.54 -17.57 -7.44
N VAL A 257 -0.06 -16.50 -8.05
CA VAL A 257 -0.36 -16.17 -9.45
C VAL A 257 0.85 -16.49 -10.33
N HIS A 258 0.63 -17.32 -11.33
CA HIS A 258 1.66 -17.78 -12.27
C HIS A 258 1.43 -17.29 -13.72
N ALA A 259 0.52 -16.34 -13.95
CA ALA A 259 0.35 -15.76 -15.28
C ALA A 259 1.63 -15.04 -15.74
N PRO A 260 2.03 -15.18 -17.02
CA PRO A 260 3.31 -14.65 -17.52
C PRO A 260 3.56 -13.19 -17.17
N ALA A 261 2.54 -12.31 -17.33
CA ALA A 261 2.66 -10.89 -17.00
C ALA A 261 2.92 -10.64 -15.51
N ASN A 262 2.32 -11.45 -14.61
CA ASN A 262 2.55 -11.33 -13.17
C ASN A 262 3.95 -11.84 -12.78
N VAL A 263 4.45 -12.88 -13.46
CA VAL A 263 5.81 -13.39 -13.28
C VAL A 263 6.84 -12.38 -13.78
N ASP A 264 6.61 -11.72 -14.91
CA ASP A 264 7.47 -10.65 -15.41
C ASP A 264 7.50 -9.45 -14.45
N ALA A 265 6.33 -9.07 -13.92
CA ALA A 265 6.26 -8.04 -12.88
C ALA A 265 7.00 -8.44 -11.60
N LEU A 266 6.93 -9.74 -11.21
CA LEU A 266 7.68 -10.27 -10.08
C LEU A 266 9.20 -10.17 -10.30
N ARG A 267 9.69 -10.51 -11.50
CA ARG A 267 11.12 -10.37 -11.85
C ARG A 267 11.57 -8.92 -11.71
N LEU A 268 10.78 -7.97 -12.20
CA LEU A 268 11.08 -6.54 -12.06
C LEU A 268 11.05 -6.12 -10.60
N ALA A 269 10.05 -6.55 -9.83
CA ALA A 269 9.95 -6.25 -8.40
C ALA A 269 11.17 -6.73 -7.61
N VAL A 270 11.64 -7.95 -7.93
CA VAL A 270 12.85 -8.55 -7.38
C VAL A 270 14.08 -7.70 -7.73
N ALA A 271 14.24 -7.33 -9.00
CA ALA A 271 15.38 -6.51 -9.45
C ALA A 271 15.38 -5.12 -8.78
N LEU A 272 14.21 -4.51 -8.60
CA LEU A 272 14.09 -3.24 -7.91
C LEU A 272 14.37 -3.33 -6.41
N TYR A 273 13.98 -4.42 -5.76
CA TYR A 273 14.36 -4.68 -4.37
C TYR A 273 15.89 -4.83 -4.22
N ASP A 274 16.53 -5.59 -5.11
CA ASP A 274 17.98 -5.77 -5.10
C ASP A 274 18.71 -4.45 -5.39
N LEU A 275 18.25 -3.71 -6.38
CA LEU A 275 18.76 -2.36 -6.67
C LEU A 275 18.70 -1.49 -5.42
N GLY A 276 17.52 -1.40 -4.78
CA GLY A 276 17.32 -0.61 -3.56
C GLY A 276 18.23 -1.06 -2.40
N SER A 277 18.53 -2.36 -2.31
CA SER A 277 19.40 -2.92 -1.28
C SER A 277 20.88 -2.60 -1.53
N SER A 278 21.27 -2.17 -2.74
CA SER A 278 22.65 -1.88 -3.07
C SER A 278 23.15 -0.61 -2.37
N ARG A 279 24.44 -0.61 -2.02
CA ARG A 279 25.12 0.54 -1.40
C ARG A 279 25.01 1.79 -2.25
N GLU A 280 25.27 1.64 -3.53
CA GLU A 280 25.30 2.74 -4.49
C GLU A 280 23.91 3.40 -4.60
N GLU A 281 22.86 2.59 -4.69
CA GLU A 281 21.51 3.11 -4.80
C GLU A 281 21.02 3.77 -3.50
N ARG A 282 21.36 3.23 -2.34
CA ARG A 282 21.10 3.87 -1.05
C ARG A 282 21.76 5.25 -0.96
N GLN A 283 23.00 5.38 -1.45
CA GLN A 283 23.67 6.67 -1.50
C GLN A 283 22.96 7.65 -2.45
N ARG A 284 22.62 7.22 -3.67
CA ARG A 284 21.88 8.04 -4.65
C ARG A 284 20.53 8.48 -4.10
N PHE A 285 19.82 7.57 -3.42
CA PHE A 285 18.53 7.87 -2.81
C PHE A 285 18.66 8.87 -1.65
N ALA A 286 19.67 8.68 -0.79
CA ALA A 286 19.99 9.61 0.29
C ALA A 286 20.32 11.02 -0.25
N ASP A 287 21.04 11.11 -1.37
CA ASP A 287 21.36 12.39 -2.01
C ASP A 287 20.12 13.03 -2.65
N ALA A 288 19.21 12.22 -3.19
CA ALA A 288 17.93 12.72 -3.68
C ALA A 288 17.08 13.30 -2.54
N LEU A 289 16.98 12.61 -1.40
CA LEU A 289 16.29 13.10 -0.20
C LEU A 289 16.92 14.37 0.36
N ALA A 290 18.25 14.45 0.40
CA ALA A 290 18.99 15.58 0.96
C ALA A 290 18.73 16.91 0.24
N ARG A 291 18.22 16.88 -0.99
CA ARG A 291 17.88 18.06 -1.79
C ARG A 291 16.47 18.56 -1.57
N LEU A 292 15.65 17.82 -0.79
CA LEU A 292 14.24 18.15 -0.60
C LEU A 292 14.04 19.13 0.56
N PRO A 293 13.05 20.04 0.46
CA PRO A 293 12.75 20.99 1.55
C PRO A 293 12.29 20.29 2.83
N GLU A 294 11.77 19.06 2.72
CA GLU A 294 11.37 18.21 3.83
C GLU A 294 12.55 17.78 4.72
N MET A 295 13.80 18.01 4.32
CA MET A 295 15.00 17.80 5.16
C MET A 295 15.01 18.62 6.47
N ARG A 296 14.14 19.61 6.60
CA ARG A 296 13.88 20.27 7.89
C ARG A 296 13.38 19.30 8.97
N GLU A 297 12.73 18.19 8.56
CA GLU A 297 12.18 17.19 9.45
C GLU A 297 13.28 16.28 10.03
N ALA A 298 13.31 16.15 11.36
CA ALA A 298 14.36 15.39 12.05
C ALA A 298 14.39 13.90 11.67
N TRP A 299 13.22 13.29 11.42
CA TRP A 299 13.12 11.90 11.03
C TRP A 299 13.77 11.66 9.65
N LEU A 300 13.59 12.59 8.69
CA LEU A 300 14.16 12.45 7.35
C LEU A 300 15.68 12.58 7.37
N ARG A 301 16.22 13.48 8.20
CA ARG A 301 17.67 13.58 8.42
C ARG A 301 18.25 12.28 8.99
N ARG A 302 17.56 11.65 9.97
CA ARG A 302 17.98 10.35 10.52
C ARG A 302 18.00 9.26 9.44
N LEU A 303 16.95 9.20 8.62
CA LEU A 303 16.89 8.24 7.51
C LEU A 303 18.04 8.43 6.52
N VAL A 304 18.32 9.67 6.10
CA VAL A 304 19.46 9.97 5.19
C VAL A 304 20.78 9.50 5.78
N VAL A 305 21.01 9.73 7.07
CA VAL A 305 22.22 9.27 7.76
C VAL A 305 22.28 7.73 7.80
N ALA A 306 21.15 7.07 8.10
CA ALA A 306 21.10 5.61 8.16
C ALA A 306 21.35 4.97 6.79
N LEU A 307 20.77 5.50 5.71
CA LEU A 307 21.00 5.02 4.35
C LEU A 307 22.47 5.12 3.94
N ARG A 308 23.14 6.22 4.28
CA ARG A 308 24.56 6.41 3.99
C ARG A 308 25.45 5.46 4.77
N ARG A 309 25.12 5.16 6.03
CA ARG A 309 25.91 4.25 6.90
C ARG A 309 25.74 2.78 6.51
N SER A 310 24.51 2.34 6.22
CA SER A 310 24.22 0.95 5.87
C SER A 310 24.91 0.50 4.58
N GLY A 311 25.40 1.42 3.78
CA GLY A 311 26.28 1.15 2.66
C GLY A 311 27.75 0.82 3.06
N GLY A 312 28.14 0.92 4.35
CA GLY A 312 29.51 0.72 4.82
C GLY A 312 29.86 -0.68 5.31
N GLU A 313 28.86 -1.48 5.72
CA GLU A 313 29.11 -2.75 6.44
C GLU A 313 29.09 -4.01 5.56
N ASP A 314 28.58 -3.94 4.33
CA ASP A 314 28.35 -5.13 3.47
C ASP A 314 29.55 -5.56 2.59
N SER A 315 30.78 -5.10 2.92
CA SER A 315 31.98 -5.43 2.14
C SER A 315 32.62 -6.79 2.49
N ARG A 316 31.95 -7.68 3.24
CA ARG A 316 32.52 -8.95 3.70
C ARG A 316 31.94 -10.22 3.07
N ASP A 317 31.03 -10.13 2.10
CA ASP A 317 30.57 -11.31 1.36
C ASP A 317 31.19 -11.35 -0.04
N PRO A 318 32.24 -12.21 -0.28
CA PRO A 318 32.90 -12.29 -1.57
C PRO A 318 32.13 -12.94 -2.70
N ASN A 319 30.92 -13.48 -2.44
CA ASN A 319 30.11 -14.23 -3.42
C ASN A 319 28.96 -13.43 -4.07
N ARG A 320 28.80 -12.14 -3.78
CA ARG A 320 27.79 -11.28 -4.40
C ARG A 320 28.31 -10.52 -5.62
N ARG A 321 28.66 -11.24 -6.69
CA ARG A 321 28.79 -10.62 -8.02
C ARG A 321 27.51 -10.84 -8.81
N SER A 322 26.62 -9.88 -8.84
CA SER A 322 25.62 -9.77 -9.88
C SER A 322 25.59 -8.34 -10.38
N HIS A 323 26.28 -8.10 -11.49
CA HIS A 323 26.02 -6.91 -12.30
C HIS A 323 24.60 -7.03 -12.84
N VAL A 324 23.71 -6.19 -12.36
CA VAL A 324 22.39 -6.01 -12.97
C VAL A 324 22.43 -4.64 -13.63
N ASP A 325 22.83 -4.62 -14.90
CA ASP A 325 22.61 -3.47 -15.76
C ASP A 325 21.12 -3.46 -16.13
N ILE A 326 20.35 -2.65 -15.43
CA ILE A 326 18.93 -2.39 -15.74
C ILE A 326 18.89 -1.20 -16.68
N TRP A 327 18.91 -1.46 -18.01
CA TRP A 327 18.76 -0.46 -19.10
C TRP A 327 17.47 -0.62 -19.87
#